data_0b926d58b1dc1e1455b03407d6b9e5e1
#
_entry.id   0b926d58b1dc1e1455b03407d6b9e5e1
#
_cell.length_a   1.000
_cell.length_b   1.000
_cell.length_c   1.000
_cell.angle_alpha   90.00
_cell.angle_beta   90.00
_cell.angle_gamma   90.00
#
_symmetry.space_group_name_H-M   'P 1'
#
loop_
_entity.id
_entity.type
_entity.pdbx_description
1 polymer ?
#
loop_
_entity_poly.entity_id
_entity_poly.type
_entity_poly.pdbx_seq_one_letter_code
_entity_poly.pdbx_strand_id
1 'polypeptide(L)'
;MSDIARQMGVSVVTVSKALNGKEGVSKELREKIIAKTRELGYSISSAAKAVQTNNVLGILIAQRYLDHHSFYWSMFQHIQVKLCENNYFGVLEICTDEQEAALTPPKIVSEKKVENLVVIGQFSRAYLSLLTDNVENLIFIDFYDTEIDTYNILADNIMGGYKMTKYLIRHGHKDIMFVGNIHSTVSI
;
A
#
# COMPACT_ATOMS: atom_id res chain seq x y z
N MET A 1 -14.48 22.99 -16.74
CA MET A 1 -14.71 22.31 -18.04
C MET A 1 -15.41 23.21 -19.07
N SER A 2 -16.47 23.92 -18.70
CA SER A 2 -17.18 24.83 -19.61
C SER A 2 -16.29 25.93 -20.22
N ASP A 3 -15.37 26.47 -19.43
CA ASP A 3 -14.48 27.52 -19.89
C ASP A 3 -13.43 27.00 -20.90
N ILE A 4 -12.93 25.77 -20.67
CA ILE A 4 -12.03 25.08 -21.61
C ILE A 4 -12.77 24.80 -22.91
N ALA A 5 -13.99 24.28 -22.83
CA ALA A 5 -14.83 24.00 -24.00
C ALA A 5 -15.07 25.26 -24.83
N ARG A 6 -15.39 26.39 -24.18
CA ARG A 6 -15.59 27.70 -24.82
C ARG A 6 -14.32 28.21 -25.50
N GLN A 7 -13.18 28.15 -24.82
CA GLN A 7 -11.90 28.65 -25.37
C GLN A 7 -11.35 27.77 -26.50
N MET A 8 -11.67 26.48 -26.47
CA MET A 8 -11.23 25.52 -27.49
C MET A 8 -12.22 25.36 -28.65
N GLY A 9 -13.42 25.97 -28.57
CA GLY A 9 -14.46 25.86 -29.61
C GLY A 9 -15.03 24.45 -29.72
N VAL A 10 -15.03 23.68 -28.63
CA VAL A 10 -15.51 22.28 -28.59
C VAL A 10 -16.61 22.10 -27.54
N SER A 11 -17.34 20.98 -27.61
CA SER A 11 -18.33 20.68 -26.60
C SER A 11 -17.72 20.28 -25.26
N VAL A 12 -18.43 20.50 -24.14
CA VAL A 12 -18.03 20.04 -22.82
C VAL A 12 -17.84 18.50 -22.81
N VAL A 13 -18.63 17.79 -23.60
CA VAL A 13 -18.53 16.34 -23.77
C VAL A 13 -17.21 15.98 -24.45
N THR A 14 -16.76 16.76 -25.45
CA THR A 14 -15.48 16.55 -26.12
C THR A 14 -14.31 16.77 -25.16
N VAL A 15 -14.37 17.83 -24.34
CA VAL A 15 -13.38 18.09 -23.29
C VAL A 15 -13.35 16.94 -22.28
N SER A 16 -14.50 16.49 -21.83
CA SER A 16 -14.61 15.35 -20.92
C SER A 16 -14.03 14.07 -21.52
N LYS A 17 -14.34 13.75 -22.78
CA LYS A 17 -13.77 12.57 -23.48
C LYS A 17 -12.27 12.69 -23.64
N ALA A 18 -11.73 13.87 -23.98
CA ALA A 18 -10.30 14.11 -24.13
C ALA A 18 -9.54 13.88 -22.82
N LEU A 19 -10.04 14.46 -21.71
CA LEU A 19 -9.42 14.35 -20.38
C LEU A 19 -9.52 12.94 -19.81
N ASN A 20 -10.59 12.21 -20.13
CA ASN A 20 -10.82 10.83 -19.65
C ASN A 20 -10.26 9.74 -20.59
N GLY A 21 -9.49 10.09 -21.59
CA GLY A 21 -8.90 9.10 -22.47
C GLY A 21 -9.87 8.32 -23.37
N LYS A 22 -11.16 8.72 -23.41
CA LYS A 22 -12.21 8.00 -24.17
C LYS A 22 -12.04 8.18 -25.68
N GLU A 23 -12.52 7.22 -26.45
CA GLU A 23 -12.52 7.26 -27.91
C GLU A 23 -13.42 8.38 -28.45
N GLY A 24 -13.17 8.77 -29.73
CA GLY A 24 -13.93 9.83 -30.41
C GLY A 24 -13.32 11.23 -30.29
N VAL A 25 -12.06 11.33 -29.84
CA VAL A 25 -11.26 12.57 -29.85
C VAL A 25 -9.89 12.24 -30.46
N SER A 26 -9.48 12.99 -31.48
CA SER A 26 -8.16 12.80 -32.12
C SER A 26 -7.02 13.06 -31.12
N LYS A 27 -5.88 12.43 -31.36
CA LYS A 27 -4.68 12.57 -30.50
C LYS A 27 -4.24 14.03 -30.41
N GLU A 28 -4.19 14.74 -31.52
CA GLU A 28 -3.85 16.16 -31.55
C GLU A 28 -4.81 17.04 -30.74
N LEU A 29 -6.10 16.86 -30.92
CA LEU A 29 -7.11 17.63 -30.19
C LEU A 29 -7.05 17.34 -28.68
N ARG A 30 -6.77 16.10 -28.32
CA ARG A 30 -6.59 15.68 -26.91
C ARG A 30 -5.40 16.40 -26.27
N GLU A 31 -4.24 16.42 -26.95
CA GLU A 31 -3.04 17.10 -26.48
C GLU A 31 -3.27 18.61 -26.31
N LYS A 32 -3.96 19.26 -27.25
CA LYS A 32 -4.33 20.68 -27.15
C LYS A 32 -5.25 20.97 -25.97
N ILE A 33 -6.24 20.12 -25.72
CA ILE A 33 -7.16 20.25 -24.56
C ILE A 33 -6.38 20.08 -23.27
N ILE A 34 -5.49 19.10 -23.17
CA ILE A 34 -4.64 18.86 -21.98
C ILE A 34 -3.74 20.07 -21.71
N ALA A 35 -3.07 20.60 -22.74
CA ALA A 35 -2.21 21.78 -22.61
C ALA A 35 -3.00 23.00 -22.12
N LYS A 36 -4.17 23.26 -22.71
CA LYS A 36 -5.03 24.38 -22.33
C LYS A 36 -5.59 24.24 -20.90
N THR A 37 -5.86 23.01 -20.48
CA THR A 37 -6.32 22.71 -19.12
C THR A 37 -5.24 23.07 -18.08
N ARG A 38 -3.97 22.78 -18.39
CA ARG A 38 -2.82 23.16 -17.55
C ARG A 38 -2.61 24.67 -17.50
N GLU A 39 -2.68 25.33 -18.65
CA GLU A 39 -2.52 26.78 -18.78
C GLU A 39 -3.54 27.55 -17.94
N LEU A 40 -4.78 27.09 -17.90
CA LEU A 40 -5.86 27.69 -17.12
C LEU A 40 -5.81 27.37 -15.63
N GLY A 41 -4.75 26.70 -15.14
CA GLY A 41 -4.60 26.33 -13.74
C GLY A 41 -5.63 25.31 -13.26
N TYR A 42 -6.45 24.76 -14.16
CA TYR A 42 -7.18 23.56 -13.84
C TYR A 42 -6.13 22.46 -13.69
N SER A 43 -5.88 22.03 -12.49
CA SER A 43 -5.30 20.73 -12.32
C SER A 43 -6.21 19.82 -13.15
N ILE A 44 -5.63 19.12 -14.12
CA ILE A 44 -6.30 17.95 -14.70
C ILE A 44 -6.50 17.11 -13.48
N SER A 45 -7.62 17.38 -12.83
CA SER A 45 -7.91 16.68 -11.60
C SER A 45 -7.89 15.26 -12.07
N SER A 46 -6.97 14.55 -11.57
CA SER A 46 -7.12 13.17 -11.19
C SER A 46 -8.60 12.74 -10.95
N ALA A 47 -9.55 13.65 -10.88
CA ALA A 47 -10.98 13.38 -10.80
C ALA A 47 -11.54 12.54 -11.97
N ALA A 48 -10.89 12.53 -13.11
CA ALA A 48 -11.27 11.62 -14.20
C ALA A 48 -10.36 10.39 -14.29
N LYS A 49 -9.18 10.41 -13.69
CA LYS A 49 -8.40 9.23 -13.35
C LYS A 49 -8.71 8.74 -11.92
N ALA A 50 -9.24 9.59 -11.06
CA ALA A 50 -9.43 9.39 -9.63
C ALA A 50 -10.72 8.64 -9.25
N VAL A 51 -11.42 8.08 -10.18
CA VAL A 51 -12.39 7.02 -9.87
C VAL A 51 -11.71 5.64 -10.04
N GLN A 52 -10.45 5.56 -10.43
CA GLN A 52 -9.90 4.27 -10.82
C GLN A 52 -8.73 3.78 -10.02
N THR A 53 -8.03 4.29 -9.14
CA THR A 53 -7.01 3.54 -8.36
C THR A 53 -6.21 4.40 -7.37
N ASN A 54 -6.14 5.71 -7.54
CA ASN A 54 -5.14 6.52 -6.84
C ASN A 54 -5.36 6.70 -5.32
N ASN A 55 -6.51 6.29 -4.76
CA ASN A 55 -6.78 6.35 -3.33
C ASN A 55 -7.08 4.97 -2.73
N VAL A 56 -6.70 3.89 -3.42
CA VAL A 56 -6.87 2.54 -2.90
C VAL A 56 -5.50 1.98 -2.50
N LEU A 57 -5.41 1.55 -1.25
CA LEU A 57 -4.25 0.86 -0.71
C LEU A 57 -4.60 -0.61 -0.50
N GLY A 58 -3.83 -1.50 -1.12
CA GLY A 58 -3.89 -2.92 -0.80
C GLY A 58 -3.24 -3.19 0.55
N ILE A 59 -3.83 -4.08 1.32
CA ILE A 59 -3.27 -4.57 2.59
C ILE A 59 -3.27 -6.08 2.52
N LEU A 60 -2.11 -6.69 2.62
CA LEU A 60 -1.93 -8.13 2.58
C LEU A 60 -1.44 -8.62 3.95
N ILE A 61 -2.13 -9.62 4.49
CA ILE A 61 -1.76 -10.27 5.75
C ILE A 61 -1.81 -11.78 5.54
N ALA A 62 -0.80 -12.51 6.02
CA ALA A 62 -0.85 -13.96 6.00
C ALA A 62 -1.86 -14.48 7.05
N GLN A 63 -2.64 -15.49 6.70
CA GLN A 63 -3.69 -16.06 7.54
C GLN A 63 -3.17 -16.51 8.90
N ARG A 64 -1.98 -17.09 8.96
CA ARG A 64 -1.32 -17.53 10.20
C ARG A 64 -1.15 -16.44 11.25
N TYR A 65 -1.16 -15.17 10.85
CA TYR A 65 -1.04 -14.03 11.77
C TYR A 65 -2.40 -13.55 12.31
N LEU A 66 -3.50 -14.00 11.72
CA LEU A 66 -4.85 -13.62 12.13
C LEU A 66 -5.51 -14.64 13.06
N ASP A 67 -5.07 -15.90 13.04
CA ASP A 67 -5.69 -17.00 13.79
C ASP A 67 -5.54 -16.89 15.31
N HIS A 68 -4.59 -16.11 15.80
CA HIS A 68 -4.25 -16.00 17.24
C HIS A 68 -4.49 -14.63 17.88
N HIS A 69 -5.41 -13.86 17.38
CA HIS A 69 -5.85 -12.57 17.92
C HIS A 69 -4.80 -11.48 18.17
N SER A 70 -5.02 -10.44 17.56
CA SER A 70 -5.02 -9.07 18.06
C SER A 70 -3.93 -8.16 17.53
N PHE A 71 -2.63 -8.53 17.54
CA PHE A 71 -1.60 -7.54 17.19
C PHE A 71 -1.73 -7.04 15.73
N TYR A 72 -1.70 -7.95 14.77
CA TYR A 72 -1.81 -7.58 13.36
C TYR A 72 -3.21 -7.11 12.97
N TRP A 73 -4.25 -7.67 13.61
CA TRP A 73 -5.62 -7.18 13.44
C TRP A 73 -5.80 -5.76 13.97
N SER A 74 -5.25 -5.48 15.15
CA SER A 74 -5.26 -4.13 15.72
C SER A 74 -4.48 -3.14 14.83
N MET A 75 -3.34 -3.57 14.30
CA MET A 75 -2.55 -2.78 13.34
C MET A 75 -3.35 -2.47 12.08
N PHE A 76 -4.00 -3.47 11.48
CA PHE A 76 -4.91 -3.27 10.35
C PHE A 76 -6.02 -2.26 10.65
N GLN A 77 -6.68 -2.38 11.81
CA GLN A 77 -7.72 -1.44 12.21
C GLN A 77 -7.20 0.00 12.30
N HIS A 78 -6.02 0.22 12.88
CA HIS A 78 -5.40 1.54 12.96
C HIS A 78 -5.03 2.10 11.56
N ILE A 79 -4.52 1.25 10.68
CA ILE A 79 -4.24 1.62 9.29
C ILE A 79 -5.53 2.07 8.60
N GLN A 80 -6.63 1.31 8.73
CA GLN A 80 -7.92 1.66 8.13
C GLN A 80 -8.44 3.03 8.61
N VAL A 81 -8.35 3.30 9.91
CA VAL A 81 -8.73 4.61 10.46
C VAL A 81 -7.90 5.72 9.82
N LYS A 82 -6.57 5.54 9.74
CA LYS A 82 -5.68 6.53 9.15
C LYS A 82 -5.89 6.71 7.64
N LEU A 83 -6.20 5.66 6.92
CA LEU A 83 -6.56 5.74 5.51
C LEU A 83 -7.83 6.58 5.32
N CYS A 84 -8.89 6.31 6.10
CA CYS A 84 -10.13 7.07 6.03
C CYS A 84 -9.92 8.57 6.35
N GLU A 85 -9.13 8.91 7.37
CA GLU A 85 -8.77 10.29 7.71
C GLU A 85 -8.07 11.03 6.55
N ASN A 86 -7.38 10.30 5.69
CA ASN A 86 -6.63 10.83 4.55
C ASN A 86 -7.34 10.64 3.19
N ASN A 87 -8.62 10.26 3.19
CA ASN A 87 -9.41 9.98 1.98
C ASN A 87 -8.87 8.83 1.12
N TYR A 88 -8.28 7.82 1.76
CA TYR A 88 -7.88 6.56 1.14
C TYR A 88 -8.84 5.43 1.52
N PHE A 89 -8.92 4.41 0.67
CA PHE A 89 -9.64 3.17 0.93
C PHE A 89 -8.64 2.02 1.08
N GLY A 90 -8.69 1.31 2.21
CA GLY A 90 -7.89 0.10 2.41
C GLY A 90 -8.66 -1.13 1.97
N VAL A 91 -8.08 -1.96 1.13
CA VAL A 91 -8.62 -3.26 0.73
C VAL A 91 -7.75 -4.36 1.32
N LEU A 92 -8.33 -5.13 2.24
CA LEU A 92 -7.65 -6.27 2.86
C LEU A 92 -7.80 -7.51 1.99
N GLU A 93 -6.68 -8.17 1.73
CA GLU A 93 -6.66 -9.57 1.27
C GLU A 93 -5.86 -10.41 2.26
N ILE A 94 -6.39 -11.59 2.58
CA ILE A 94 -5.75 -12.56 3.46
C ILE A 94 -5.12 -13.63 2.57
N CYS A 95 -3.82 -13.83 2.72
CA CYS A 95 -3.08 -14.86 2.00
C CYS A 95 -2.99 -16.13 2.84
N THR A 96 -3.44 -17.25 2.28
CA THR A 96 -3.27 -18.56 2.94
C THR A 96 -1.85 -19.09 2.74
N ASP A 97 -1.43 -20.04 3.59
CA ASP A 97 -0.11 -20.65 3.47
C ASP A 97 0.04 -21.43 2.15
N GLU A 98 -1.05 -22.00 1.63
CA GLU A 98 -1.08 -22.68 0.32
C GLU A 98 -0.89 -21.69 -0.84
N GLN A 99 -1.51 -20.51 -0.78
CA GLN A 99 -1.34 -19.46 -1.79
C GLN A 99 0.09 -18.93 -1.81
N GLU A 100 0.67 -18.71 -0.62
CA GLU A 100 2.06 -18.29 -0.50
C GLU A 100 3.02 -19.35 -1.05
N ALA A 101 2.85 -20.62 -0.65
CA ALA A 101 3.70 -21.73 -1.10
C ALA A 101 3.59 -21.98 -2.62
N ALA A 102 2.39 -21.80 -3.19
CA ALA A 102 2.16 -21.93 -4.62
C ALA A 102 2.54 -20.68 -5.43
N LEU A 103 3.06 -19.64 -4.78
CA LEU A 103 3.36 -18.32 -5.39
C LEU A 103 2.17 -17.77 -6.16
N THR A 104 0.97 -17.93 -5.62
CA THR A 104 -0.27 -17.40 -6.22
C THR A 104 -0.41 -15.93 -5.83
N PRO A 105 -0.38 -14.99 -6.78
CA PRO A 105 -0.48 -13.58 -6.44
C PRO A 105 -1.86 -13.24 -5.86
N PRO A 106 -1.94 -12.26 -4.94
CA PRO A 106 -3.21 -11.78 -4.42
C PRO A 106 -4.12 -11.29 -5.55
N LYS A 107 -5.43 -11.45 -5.42
CA LYS A 107 -6.40 -11.00 -6.43
C LYS A 107 -6.35 -9.48 -6.63
N ILE A 108 -6.16 -8.71 -5.54
CA ILE A 108 -6.02 -7.25 -5.61
C ILE A 108 -4.83 -6.83 -6.47
N VAL A 109 -3.79 -7.67 -6.55
CA VAL A 109 -2.59 -7.45 -7.37
C VAL A 109 -2.79 -7.99 -8.78
N SER A 110 -3.17 -9.26 -8.93
CA SER A 110 -3.34 -9.91 -10.24
C SER A 110 -4.41 -9.26 -11.11
N GLU A 111 -5.47 -8.73 -10.50
CA GLU A 111 -6.52 -7.98 -11.19
C GLU A 111 -6.21 -6.47 -11.34
N LYS A 112 -4.99 -6.03 -10.93
CA LYS A 112 -4.54 -4.63 -10.98
C LYS A 112 -5.51 -3.66 -10.30
N LYS A 113 -6.06 -4.07 -9.14
CA LYS A 113 -6.97 -3.24 -8.34
C LYS A 113 -6.22 -2.20 -7.50
N VAL A 114 -4.95 -2.46 -7.21
CA VAL A 114 -4.09 -1.58 -6.40
C VAL A 114 -2.73 -1.41 -7.07
N GLU A 115 -2.16 -0.23 -6.94
CA GLU A 115 -0.79 0.12 -7.36
C GLU A 115 0.15 0.13 -6.14
N ASN A 116 -0.43 0.35 -4.95
CA ASN A 116 0.28 0.44 -3.68
C ASN A 116 -0.15 -0.70 -2.76
N LEU A 117 0.81 -1.43 -2.20
CA LEU A 117 0.55 -2.58 -1.33
C LEU A 117 1.33 -2.46 -0.03
N VAL A 118 0.63 -2.62 1.08
CA VAL A 118 1.20 -2.81 2.41
C VAL A 118 1.14 -4.29 2.74
N VAL A 119 2.27 -4.87 3.13
CA VAL A 119 2.39 -6.25 3.60
C VAL A 119 2.64 -6.22 5.10
N ILE A 120 1.79 -6.87 5.86
CA ILE A 120 1.86 -6.93 7.32
C ILE A 120 2.24 -8.33 7.76
N GLY A 121 3.34 -8.43 8.53
CA GLY A 121 3.92 -9.71 8.93
C GLY A 121 4.72 -10.39 7.82
N GLN A 122 5.59 -11.29 8.20
CA GLN A 122 6.60 -11.88 7.33
C GLN A 122 6.04 -12.90 6.34
N PHE A 123 6.49 -12.81 5.10
CA PHE A 123 6.27 -13.79 4.04
C PHE A 123 7.60 -14.37 3.56
N SER A 124 7.55 -15.46 2.79
CA SER A 124 8.73 -16.01 2.13
C SER A 124 9.31 -15.02 1.10
N ARG A 125 10.63 -15.01 0.96
CA ARG A 125 11.29 -14.12 0.01
C ARG A 125 10.80 -14.31 -1.42
N ALA A 126 10.56 -15.55 -1.85
CA ALA A 126 10.04 -15.84 -3.17
C ALA A 126 8.68 -15.16 -3.42
N TYR A 127 7.79 -15.17 -2.41
CA TYR A 127 6.50 -14.51 -2.51
C TYR A 127 6.63 -12.99 -2.50
N LEU A 128 7.52 -12.44 -1.67
CA LEU A 128 7.79 -11.01 -1.64
C LEU A 128 8.36 -10.49 -2.97
N SER A 129 9.27 -11.25 -3.61
CA SER A 129 9.79 -10.92 -4.94
C SER A 129 8.67 -10.89 -5.99
N LEU A 130 7.75 -11.87 -5.95
CA LEU A 130 6.58 -11.86 -6.82
C LEU A 130 5.72 -10.60 -6.62
N LEU A 131 5.54 -10.16 -5.39
CA LEU A 131 4.79 -8.92 -5.12
C LEU A 131 5.51 -7.69 -5.67
N THR A 132 6.83 -7.59 -5.47
CA THR A 132 7.64 -6.48 -5.97
C THR A 132 7.54 -6.32 -7.48
N ASP A 133 7.49 -7.42 -8.22
CA ASP A 133 7.37 -7.40 -9.68
C ASP A 133 5.98 -6.98 -10.19
N ASN A 134 4.98 -6.94 -9.32
CA ASN A 134 3.57 -6.78 -9.71
C ASN A 134 2.89 -5.53 -9.14
N VAL A 135 3.55 -4.75 -8.27
CA VAL A 135 3.02 -3.49 -7.72
C VAL A 135 4.04 -2.36 -7.90
N GLU A 136 3.56 -1.12 -7.96
CA GLU A 136 4.44 0.04 -8.10
C GLU A 136 5.13 0.41 -6.78
N ASN A 137 4.40 0.35 -5.68
CA ASN A 137 4.93 0.67 -4.36
C ASN A 137 4.58 -0.44 -3.38
N LEU A 138 5.62 -0.94 -2.70
CA LEU A 138 5.52 -1.97 -1.68
C LEU A 138 6.06 -1.43 -0.36
N ILE A 139 5.37 -1.71 0.73
CA ILE A 139 5.77 -1.33 2.09
C ILE A 139 5.62 -2.53 3.00
N PHE A 140 6.66 -2.83 3.77
CA PHE A 140 6.61 -3.88 4.80
C PHE A 140 6.35 -3.28 6.17
N ILE A 141 5.50 -3.92 6.95
CA ILE A 141 5.23 -3.54 8.33
C ILE A 141 5.51 -4.72 9.27
N ASP A 142 6.30 -4.45 10.31
CA ASP A 142 6.74 -5.37 11.35
C ASP A 142 7.70 -6.47 10.87
N PHE A 143 8.27 -6.32 9.69
CA PHE A 143 9.36 -7.16 9.19
C PHE A 143 10.16 -6.45 8.11
N TYR A 144 11.31 -7.01 7.75
CA TYR A 144 12.13 -6.58 6.62
C TYR A 144 12.74 -7.78 5.89
N ASP A 145 13.15 -7.59 4.65
CA ASP A 145 14.02 -8.51 3.91
C ASP A 145 15.21 -7.72 3.38
N THR A 146 16.42 -8.26 3.56
CA THR A 146 17.67 -7.57 3.21
C THR A 146 17.96 -7.52 1.71
N GLU A 147 17.31 -8.36 0.93
CA GLU A 147 17.51 -8.48 -0.51
C GLU A 147 16.46 -7.73 -1.33
N ILE A 148 15.39 -7.23 -0.65
CA ILE A 148 14.31 -6.51 -1.30
C ILE A 148 14.39 -5.03 -0.92
N ASP A 149 14.64 -4.18 -1.92
CA ASP A 149 14.70 -2.73 -1.75
C ASP A 149 13.29 -2.15 -1.65
N THR A 150 12.83 -1.92 -0.42
CA THR A 150 11.50 -1.36 -0.16
C THR A 150 11.48 -0.59 1.18
N TYR A 151 10.40 0.15 1.41
CA TYR A 151 10.20 0.82 2.68
C TYR A 151 9.76 -0.16 3.77
N ASN A 152 10.40 -0.07 4.94
CA ASN A 152 10.10 -0.93 6.09
C ASN A 152 9.70 -0.07 7.28
N ILE A 153 8.59 -0.40 7.93
CA ILE A 153 8.12 0.22 9.15
C ILE A 153 8.25 -0.80 10.28
N LEU A 154 9.18 -0.54 11.20
CA LEU A 154 9.55 -1.46 12.27
C LEU A 154 9.47 -0.79 13.63
N ALA A 155 9.12 -1.55 14.66
CA ALA A 155 9.41 -1.17 16.03
C ALA A 155 10.89 -1.43 16.33
N ASP A 156 11.52 -0.56 17.13
CA ASP A 156 12.89 -0.78 17.59
C ASP A 156 12.91 -1.77 18.78
N ASN A 157 12.62 -3.04 18.46
CA ASN A 157 12.51 -4.11 19.44
C ASN A 157 13.86 -4.45 20.08
N ILE A 158 14.96 -4.28 19.35
CA ILE A 158 16.32 -4.48 19.88
C ILE A 158 16.60 -3.48 21.00
N MET A 159 16.33 -2.21 20.76
CA MET A 159 16.50 -1.17 21.78
C MET A 159 15.50 -1.35 22.93
N GLY A 160 14.27 -1.76 22.62
CA GLY A 160 13.26 -2.08 23.62
C GLY A 160 13.72 -3.20 24.57
N GLY A 161 14.18 -4.32 24.02
CA GLY A 161 14.72 -5.45 24.76
C GLY A 161 15.97 -5.07 25.59
N TYR A 162 16.88 -4.32 25.00
CA TYR A 162 18.07 -3.81 25.71
C TYR A 162 17.67 -2.94 26.90
N LYS A 163 16.77 -1.98 26.72
CA LYS A 163 16.32 -1.08 27.80
C LYS A 163 15.62 -1.83 28.90
N MET A 164 14.76 -2.79 28.57
CA MET A 164 14.04 -3.60 29.56
C MET A 164 15.03 -4.46 30.36
N THR A 165 15.92 -5.18 29.69
CA THR A 165 16.94 -6.01 30.37
C THR A 165 17.82 -5.17 31.28
N LYS A 166 18.29 -4.01 30.80
CA LYS A 166 19.10 -3.08 31.61
C LYS A 166 18.33 -2.54 32.81
N TYR A 167 17.03 -2.29 32.67
CA TYR A 167 16.18 -1.88 33.79
C TYR A 167 16.14 -2.98 34.87
N LEU A 168 15.89 -4.23 34.49
CA LEU A 168 15.86 -5.36 35.43
C LEU A 168 17.20 -5.52 36.15
N ILE A 169 18.32 -5.48 35.44
CA ILE A 169 19.67 -5.60 36.04
C ILE A 169 19.92 -4.47 37.05
N ARG A 170 19.54 -3.23 36.74
CA ARG A 170 19.71 -2.08 37.64
C ARG A 170 18.86 -2.18 38.90
N HIS A 171 17.76 -2.92 38.88
CA HIS A 171 16.91 -3.20 40.03
C HIS A 171 17.34 -4.48 40.77
N GLY A 172 18.49 -5.05 40.45
CA GLY A 172 19.10 -6.16 41.20
C GLY A 172 18.67 -7.55 40.74
N HIS A 173 17.87 -7.66 39.68
CA HIS A 173 17.53 -8.96 39.12
C HIS A 173 18.74 -9.59 38.44
N LYS A 174 19.07 -10.83 38.80
CA LYS A 174 20.21 -11.59 38.28
C LYS A 174 19.74 -12.73 37.37
N ASP A 175 18.62 -13.31 37.70
CA ASP A 175 18.03 -14.42 36.93
C ASP A 175 16.91 -13.84 36.04
N ILE A 176 17.24 -13.64 34.77
CA ILE A 176 16.35 -13.04 33.78
C ILE A 176 16.11 -14.07 32.69
N MET A 177 14.82 -14.31 32.38
CA MET A 177 14.43 -15.25 31.33
C MET A 177 13.66 -14.50 30.25
N PHE A 178 13.94 -14.82 28.99
CA PHE A 178 13.12 -14.43 27.85
C PHE A 178 12.11 -15.55 27.55
N VAL A 179 10.84 -15.17 27.41
CA VAL A 179 9.78 -16.08 26.97
C VAL A 179 9.22 -15.55 25.66
N GLY A 180 9.44 -16.26 24.58
CA GLY A 180 9.00 -15.88 23.23
C GLY A 180 9.49 -16.85 22.16
N ASN A 181 8.98 -16.70 20.95
CA ASN A 181 9.41 -17.46 19.80
C ASN A 181 10.35 -16.58 18.92
N ILE A 182 11.65 -16.86 18.98
CA ILE A 182 12.68 -16.13 18.22
C ILE A 182 12.67 -16.45 16.72
N HIS A 183 11.81 -17.34 16.26
CA HIS A 183 11.70 -17.75 14.85
C HIS A 183 10.40 -17.29 14.18
N SER A 184 9.53 -16.56 14.90
CA SER A 184 8.24 -16.18 14.35
C SER A 184 8.31 -15.03 13.36
N THR A 185 9.18 -14.06 13.61
CA THR A 185 9.43 -12.92 12.69
C THR A 185 10.85 -12.40 12.89
N VAL A 186 11.37 -11.65 11.92
CA VAL A 186 12.67 -10.97 12.04
C VAL A 186 12.62 -9.73 12.94
N SER A 187 11.45 -9.35 13.41
CA SER A 187 11.26 -8.19 14.30
C SER A 187 11.43 -8.54 15.79
N ILE A 188 11.67 -9.80 16.15
CA ILE A 188 11.86 -10.27 17.53
C ILE A 188 13.33 -10.45 17.86
#